data_75094fd801db344c3ad941db612843c0
#
_entry.id   75094fd801db344c3ad941db612843c0
#
_cell.length_a   1.000
_cell.length_b   1.000
_cell.length_c   1.000
_cell.angle_alpha   90.00
_cell.angle_beta   90.00
_cell.angle_gamma   90.00
#
_symmetry.space_group_name_H-M   'P 1'
#
loop_
_entity.id
_entity.type
_entity.pdbx_description
1 polymer ?
#
loop_
_entity_poly.entity_id
_entity_poly.type
_entity_poly.pdbx_seq_one_letter_code
_entity_poly.pdbx_strand_id
1 'polypeptide(L)'
;MGNKHFTICRSVFNRHTLSAACLLACLFSNGVITPAMAVPSALSVDQQSKTFKVTGQITDKAKEPLIGVTVTVFGSNGPIRTISDIDGMFSLDVPEGNKTLEFSYVGYKKLNVPVTGSKSLNVVMEEDTKDIDEVVV
;
A
#
# COMPACT_ATOMS: atom_id res chain seq x y z
N MET A 1 39.92 12.49 -25.58
CA MET A 1 39.22 12.85 -26.85
C MET A 1 38.04 11.90 -27.00
N GLY A 2 36.80 12.43 -27.07
CA GLY A 2 35.62 11.66 -27.36
C GLY A 2 34.42 11.99 -26.45
N ASN A 3 33.92 13.23 -26.53
CA ASN A 3 32.63 13.62 -26.00
C ASN A 3 31.53 12.89 -26.76
N LYS A 4 30.70 12.11 -26.07
CA LYS A 4 29.40 11.66 -26.59
C LYS A 4 28.29 12.50 -25.96
N HIS A 5 27.83 13.48 -26.72
CA HIS A 5 26.63 14.25 -26.45
C HIS A 5 25.43 13.33 -26.38
N PHE A 6 24.81 13.27 -25.23
CA PHE A 6 23.50 12.64 -25.06
C PHE A 6 22.42 13.67 -25.42
N THR A 7 21.90 13.54 -26.62
CA THR A 7 20.83 14.41 -27.14
C THR A 7 19.51 13.98 -26.51
N ILE A 8 19.01 14.78 -25.57
CA ILE A 8 17.66 14.64 -25.01
C ILE A 8 16.66 15.12 -26.07
N CYS A 9 15.96 14.18 -26.68
CA CYS A 9 14.84 14.47 -27.57
C CYS A 9 13.65 14.97 -26.75
N ARG A 10 13.56 16.30 -26.66
CA ARG A 10 12.45 17.00 -26.01
C ARG A 10 11.33 17.12 -27.05
N SER A 11 10.41 16.14 -27.05
CA SER A 11 9.18 16.21 -27.83
C SER A 11 8.30 17.33 -27.27
N VAL A 12 8.36 18.48 -27.96
CA VAL A 12 7.44 19.59 -27.71
C VAL A 12 6.13 19.25 -28.42
N PHE A 13 5.15 18.81 -27.66
CA PHE A 13 3.78 18.64 -28.15
C PHE A 13 3.12 20.01 -28.32
N ASN A 14 3.11 20.49 -29.55
CA ASN A 14 2.50 21.76 -29.93
C ASN A 14 0.95 21.65 -29.92
N ARG A 15 0.34 22.29 -28.95
CA ARG A 15 -1.13 22.42 -28.80
C ARG A 15 -1.57 23.75 -29.42
N HIS A 16 -1.64 23.89 -30.72
CA HIS A 16 -2.44 24.95 -31.33
C HIS A 16 -2.66 24.65 -32.81
N THR A 17 -3.74 23.99 -33.15
CA THR A 17 -4.50 24.24 -34.39
C THR A 17 -5.95 23.77 -34.14
N LEU A 18 -6.70 24.60 -33.44
CA LEU A 18 -8.14 24.53 -33.52
C LEU A 18 -8.57 25.32 -34.74
N SER A 19 -8.88 24.60 -35.79
CA SER A 19 -9.56 25.09 -36.95
C SER A 19 -10.97 25.56 -36.60
N ALA A 20 -11.19 26.84 -36.67
CA ALA A 20 -12.48 27.49 -36.68
C ALA A 20 -13.17 27.24 -38.04
N ALA A 21 -14.06 26.25 -38.11
CA ALA A 21 -15.01 26.14 -39.24
C ALA A 21 -16.13 25.16 -38.87
N CYS A 22 -17.15 25.65 -38.16
CA CYS A 22 -18.51 25.10 -38.20
C CYS A 22 -19.49 26.04 -37.50
N LEU A 23 -19.56 27.27 -38.02
CA LEU A 23 -20.73 28.15 -37.82
C LEU A 23 -21.37 28.33 -39.19
N LEU A 24 -22.50 27.67 -39.42
CA LEU A 24 -23.57 28.00 -40.35
C LEU A 24 -24.22 26.69 -40.86
N ALA A 25 -25.16 26.20 -40.13
CA ALA A 25 -26.33 25.49 -40.67
C ALA A 25 -27.09 24.77 -39.54
N CYS A 26 -28.07 25.42 -38.93
CA CYS A 26 -29.26 24.73 -38.40
C CYS A 26 -30.24 25.80 -37.89
N LEU A 27 -30.83 26.53 -38.82
CA LEU A 27 -32.15 27.11 -38.65
C LEU A 27 -33.16 26.10 -39.19
N PHE A 28 -34.21 25.86 -38.44
CA PHE A 28 -35.37 25.02 -38.68
C PHE A 28 -35.26 23.56 -38.18
N SER A 29 -35.63 23.37 -36.94
CA SER A 29 -36.50 22.25 -36.54
C SER A 29 -36.98 22.46 -35.12
N ASN A 30 -38.30 22.62 -34.91
CA ASN A 30 -38.96 22.56 -33.61
C ASN A 30 -38.80 21.13 -33.07
N GLY A 31 -37.81 20.93 -32.18
CA GLY A 31 -37.59 19.69 -31.47
C GLY A 31 -37.41 19.99 -29.98
N VAL A 32 -38.24 19.41 -29.18
CA VAL A 32 -38.23 19.47 -27.70
C VAL A 32 -36.81 19.07 -27.23
N ILE A 33 -36.07 20.03 -26.67
CA ILE A 33 -34.78 19.81 -26.08
C ILE A 33 -35.01 19.25 -24.67
N THR A 34 -34.92 17.92 -24.51
CA THR A 34 -34.76 17.32 -23.21
C THR A 34 -33.29 17.49 -22.80
N PRO A 35 -32.97 18.17 -21.70
CA PRO A 35 -31.58 18.16 -21.21
C PRO A 35 -31.25 16.76 -20.69
N ALA A 36 -30.53 16.00 -21.49
CA ALA A 36 -29.89 14.79 -21.01
C ALA A 36 -28.83 15.24 -19.99
N MET A 37 -29.14 15.09 -18.73
CA MET A 37 -28.15 15.21 -17.67
C MET A 37 -27.14 14.07 -17.84
N ALA A 38 -26.05 14.37 -18.51
CA ALA A 38 -24.88 13.52 -18.54
C ALA A 38 -24.30 13.52 -17.13
N VAL A 39 -24.60 12.49 -16.35
CA VAL A 39 -23.90 12.19 -15.10
C VAL A 39 -22.47 11.85 -15.53
N PRO A 40 -21.44 12.59 -15.07
CA PRO A 40 -20.08 12.15 -15.29
C PRO A 40 -19.91 10.85 -14.50
N SER A 41 -19.83 9.73 -15.19
CA SER A 41 -19.35 8.49 -14.60
C SER A 41 -17.94 8.78 -14.12
N ALA A 42 -17.78 9.01 -12.81
CA ALA A 42 -16.49 9.03 -12.18
C ALA A 42 -15.86 7.66 -12.43
N LEU A 43 -14.95 7.60 -13.37
CA LEU A 43 -14.03 6.49 -13.52
C LEU A 43 -13.23 6.42 -12.22
N SER A 44 -13.68 5.59 -11.30
CA SER A 44 -12.86 5.13 -10.19
C SER A 44 -11.67 4.43 -10.83
N VAL A 45 -10.56 5.13 -10.96
CA VAL A 45 -9.29 4.51 -11.25
C VAL A 45 -8.96 3.69 -10.01
N ASP A 46 -9.34 2.43 -10.08
CA ASP A 46 -8.89 1.41 -9.13
C ASP A 46 -7.37 1.32 -9.34
N GLN A 47 -6.62 2.09 -8.55
CA GLN A 47 -5.18 1.98 -8.45
C GLN A 47 -4.89 0.63 -7.80
N GLN A 48 -4.87 -0.40 -8.60
CA GLN A 48 -4.46 -1.74 -8.21
C GLN A 48 -2.98 -1.67 -7.83
N SER A 49 -2.72 -1.28 -6.59
CA SER A 49 -1.38 -1.29 -6.03
C SER A 49 -0.93 -2.75 -6.00
N LYS A 50 0.15 -3.02 -6.72
CA LYS A 50 0.78 -4.34 -6.68
C LYS A 50 1.09 -4.68 -5.23
N THR A 51 0.70 -5.87 -4.80
CA THR A 51 0.95 -6.40 -3.47
C THR A 51 1.77 -7.68 -3.57
N PHE A 52 2.54 -7.97 -2.55
CA PHE A 52 3.21 -9.26 -2.38
C PHE A 52 2.78 -9.90 -1.06
N LYS A 53 2.73 -11.21 -1.05
CA LYS A 53 2.34 -11.96 0.14
C LYS A 53 3.55 -12.22 1.03
N VAL A 54 3.42 -11.86 2.30
CA VAL A 54 4.35 -12.21 3.37
C VAL A 54 3.66 -13.19 4.29
N THR A 55 4.32 -14.32 4.55
CA THR A 55 3.87 -15.34 5.49
C THR A 55 4.98 -15.59 6.51
N GLY A 56 4.64 -16.19 7.63
CA GLY A 56 5.67 -16.54 8.59
C GLY A 56 5.12 -17.18 9.83
N GLN A 57 6.04 -17.53 10.73
CA GLN A 57 5.74 -18.07 12.03
C GLN A 57 6.36 -17.19 13.11
N ILE A 58 5.61 -16.96 14.18
CA ILE A 58 6.02 -16.16 15.33
C ILE A 58 6.14 -17.08 16.52
N THR A 59 7.31 -17.10 17.14
CA THR A 59 7.61 -17.91 18.32
C THR A 59 8.25 -17.04 19.40
N ASP A 60 8.30 -17.58 20.60
CA ASP A 60 9.12 -17.03 21.68
C ASP A 60 10.55 -17.61 21.66
N LYS A 61 11.35 -17.30 22.68
CA LYS A 61 12.71 -17.84 22.86
C LYS A 61 12.72 -19.35 23.15
N ALA A 62 11.63 -19.90 23.70
CA ALA A 62 11.45 -21.32 23.97
C ALA A 62 11.01 -22.11 22.73
N LYS A 63 10.79 -21.40 21.58
CA LYS A 63 10.23 -21.91 20.32
C LYS A 63 8.75 -22.30 20.42
N GLU A 64 8.05 -21.75 21.39
CA GLU A 64 6.61 -21.91 21.48
C GLU A 64 5.89 -20.93 20.54
N PRO A 65 4.86 -21.39 19.80
CA PRO A 65 4.12 -20.52 18.90
C PRO A 65 3.33 -19.45 19.66
N LEU A 66 3.43 -18.20 19.26
CA LEU A 66 2.71 -17.09 19.87
C LEU A 66 1.40 -16.82 19.12
N ILE A 67 0.29 -17.05 19.82
CA ILE A 67 -1.09 -16.86 19.33
C ILE A 67 -1.53 -15.44 19.59
N GLY A 68 -2.18 -14.79 18.61
CA GLY A 68 -2.78 -13.48 18.81
C GLY A 68 -1.81 -12.30 18.69
N VAL A 69 -0.61 -12.50 18.14
CA VAL A 69 0.34 -11.44 17.87
C VAL A 69 -0.21 -10.55 16.76
N THR A 70 -0.28 -9.27 17.01
CA THR A 70 -0.69 -8.28 16.00
C THR A 70 0.48 -7.92 15.11
N VAL A 71 0.32 -8.11 13.81
CA VAL A 71 1.29 -7.73 12.77
C VAL A 71 0.75 -6.54 11.98
N THR A 72 1.43 -5.42 12.01
CA THR A 72 1.03 -4.17 11.34
C THR A 72 2.05 -3.77 10.29
N VAL A 73 1.60 -3.32 9.11
CA VAL A 73 2.45 -2.78 8.03
C VAL A 73 2.59 -1.28 8.18
N PHE A 74 3.81 -0.79 8.33
CA PHE A 74 4.12 0.64 8.24
C PHE A 74 4.57 1.04 6.83
N GLY A 75 4.22 2.27 6.45
CA GLY A 75 4.53 2.83 5.13
C GLY A 75 3.54 2.46 4.03
N SER A 76 2.34 1.98 4.39
CA SER A 76 1.20 1.81 3.48
C SER A 76 0.21 3.00 3.58
N ASN A 77 -0.63 3.18 2.56
CA ASN A 77 -1.64 4.25 2.53
C ASN A 77 -2.82 4.03 3.50
N GLY A 78 -2.75 2.97 4.32
CA GLY A 78 -3.75 2.63 5.33
C GLY A 78 -3.22 1.56 6.28
N PRO A 79 -3.89 1.33 7.43
CA PRO A 79 -3.46 0.34 8.41
C PRO A 79 -3.77 -1.08 7.90
N ILE A 80 -2.75 -1.76 7.39
CA ILE A 80 -2.84 -3.18 7.01
C ILE A 80 -2.37 -3.99 8.21
N ARG A 81 -3.22 -4.88 8.72
CA ARG A 81 -2.97 -5.67 9.92
C ARG A 81 -3.45 -7.10 9.76
N THR A 82 -2.79 -8.00 10.45
CA THR A 82 -3.21 -9.40 10.64
C THR A 82 -2.88 -9.85 12.06
N ILE A 83 -3.39 -11.02 12.43
CA ILE A 83 -3.16 -11.63 13.75
C ILE A 83 -2.65 -13.05 13.51
N SER A 84 -1.69 -13.52 14.33
CA SER A 84 -1.20 -14.89 14.27
C SER A 84 -2.24 -15.88 14.78
N ASP A 85 -2.28 -17.07 14.17
CA ASP A 85 -3.15 -18.17 14.52
C ASP A 85 -2.60 -19.03 15.68
N ILE A 86 -3.24 -20.18 15.93
CA ILE A 86 -2.88 -21.10 17.03
C ILE A 86 -1.50 -21.73 16.87
N ASP A 87 -0.98 -21.81 15.66
CA ASP A 87 0.36 -22.32 15.33
C ASP A 87 1.39 -21.19 15.24
N GLY A 88 0.99 -19.96 15.62
CA GLY A 88 1.81 -18.77 15.49
C GLY A 88 2.03 -18.31 14.04
N MET A 89 1.25 -18.86 13.09
CA MET A 89 1.37 -18.53 11.67
C MET A 89 0.64 -17.22 11.35
N PHE A 90 1.19 -16.43 10.43
CA PHE A 90 0.52 -15.26 9.89
C PHE A 90 0.66 -15.18 8.37
N SER A 91 -0.29 -14.53 7.74
CA SER A 91 -0.29 -14.23 6.30
C SER A 91 -0.83 -12.82 6.07
N LEU A 92 -0.13 -12.05 5.26
CA LEU A 92 -0.42 -10.64 5.03
C LEU A 92 -0.06 -10.23 3.60
N ASP A 93 -0.94 -9.47 2.94
CA ASP A 93 -0.67 -8.87 1.65
C ASP A 93 -0.11 -7.45 1.86
N VAL A 94 1.11 -7.25 1.40
CA VAL A 94 1.88 -6.01 1.62
C VAL A 94 2.04 -5.28 0.28
N PRO A 95 1.74 -3.97 0.20
CA PRO A 95 1.99 -3.17 -1.01
C PRO A 95 3.48 -3.15 -1.37
N GLU A 96 3.78 -3.16 -2.67
CA GLU A 96 5.16 -3.07 -3.15
C GLU A 96 5.91 -1.85 -2.58
N GLY A 97 7.21 -1.99 -2.44
CA GLY A 97 8.13 -1.01 -1.89
C GLY A 97 8.71 -1.42 -0.54
N ASN A 98 9.59 -0.58 -0.01
CA ASN A 98 10.20 -0.79 1.30
C ASN A 98 9.16 -0.59 2.39
N LYS A 99 8.78 -1.66 3.05
CA LYS A 99 7.80 -1.68 4.14
C LYS A 99 8.44 -2.25 5.41
N THR A 100 7.88 -1.89 6.54
CA THR A 100 8.28 -2.42 7.84
C THR A 100 7.09 -3.09 8.49
N LEU A 101 7.28 -4.32 8.95
CA LEU A 101 6.30 -5.04 9.76
C LEU A 101 6.61 -4.80 11.24
N GLU A 102 5.64 -4.30 11.99
CA GLU A 102 5.68 -4.23 13.43
C GLU A 102 4.91 -5.42 14.02
N PHE A 103 5.57 -6.17 14.86
CA PHE A 103 5.00 -7.25 15.65
C PHE A 103 4.78 -6.74 17.08
N SER A 104 3.55 -6.85 17.56
CA SER A 104 3.15 -6.38 18.90
C SER A 104 2.33 -7.43 19.62
N TYR A 105 2.73 -7.78 20.83
CA TYR A 105 2.05 -8.71 21.71
C TYR A 105 2.16 -8.25 23.16
N VAL A 106 1.13 -8.56 23.97
CA VAL A 106 1.12 -8.17 25.38
C VAL A 106 2.19 -8.95 26.14
N GLY A 107 3.05 -8.26 26.90
CA GLY A 107 4.14 -8.87 27.64
C GLY A 107 5.41 -9.13 26.82
N TYR A 108 5.45 -8.69 25.55
CA TYR A 108 6.61 -8.86 24.67
C TYR A 108 7.06 -7.52 24.11
N LYS A 109 8.36 -7.42 23.83
CA LYS A 109 8.94 -6.25 23.17
C LYS A 109 8.46 -6.15 21.73
N LYS A 110 8.11 -4.93 21.30
CA LYS A 110 7.78 -4.67 19.91
C LYS A 110 8.98 -4.94 19.01
N LEU A 111 8.76 -5.65 17.92
CA LEU A 111 9.81 -5.97 16.93
C LEU A 111 9.44 -5.38 15.57
N ASN A 112 10.39 -4.71 14.93
CA ASN A 112 10.25 -4.14 13.61
C ASN A 112 11.14 -4.87 12.62
N VAL A 113 10.53 -5.44 11.57
CA VAL A 113 11.24 -6.21 10.52
C VAL A 113 11.01 -5.55 9.17
N PRO A 114 12.05 -5.08 8.47
CA PRO A 114 11.92 -4.57 7.12
C PRO A 114 11.67 -5.70 6.13
N VAL A 115 10.73 -5.48 5.20
CA VAL A 115 10.36 -6.45 4.17
C VAL A 115 10.33 -5.81 2.79
N THR A 116 10.89 -6.54 1.81
CA THR A 116 10.90 -6.18 0.39
C THR A 116 10.62 -7.44 -0.43
N GLY A 117 9.41 -7.54 -0.97
CA GLY A 117 8.98 -8.70 -1.77
C GLY A 117 8.43 -9.88 -0.96
N SER A 118 7.90 -10.87 -1.66
CA SER A 118 7.33 -12.08 -1.07
C SER A 118 8.38 -12.84 -0.29
N LYS A 119 8.11 -13.09 0.99
CA LYS A 119 9.05 -13.75 1.89
C LYS A 119 8.33 -14.56 2.96
N SER A 120 8.94 -15.67 3.35
CA SER A 120 8.60 -16.38 4.57
C SER A 120 9.52 -15.92 5.70
N LEU A 121 8.94 -15.53 6.83
CA LEU A 121 9.65 -14.97 7.98
C LEU A 121 9.48 -15.88 9.19
N ASN A 122 10.59 -16.15 9.87
CA ASN A 122 10.57 -16.74 11.20
C ASN A 122 10.92 -15.63 12.20
N VAL A 123 9.96 -15.29 13.04
CA VAL A 123 10.07 -14.18 13.98
C VAL A 123 10.14 -14.73 15.40
N VAL A 124 11.17 -14.36 16.13
CA VAL A 124 11.29 -14.70 17.55
C VAL A 124 11.09 -13.43 18.37
N MET A 125 10.08 -13.41 19.22
CA MET A 125 9.80 -12.30 20.11
C MET A 125 10.45 -12.50 21.47
N GLU A 126 10.85 -11.40 22.09
CA GLU A 126 11.41 -11.39 23.44
C GLU A 126 10.38 -10.87 24.44
N GLU A 127 10.29 -11.52 25.58
CA GLU A 127 9.48 -11.04 26.69
C GLU A 127 9.97 -9.66 27.18
N ASP A 128 9.04 -8.77 27.43
CA ASP A 128 9.33 -7.48 28.04
C ASP A 128 9.32 -7.66 29.58
N THR A 129 10.40 -8.22 30.09
CA THR A 129 10.63 -8.26 31.52
C THR A 129 11.02 -6.85 31.97
N LYS A 130 10.05 -5.93 32.05
CA LYS A 130 10.21 -4.76 32.90
C LYS A 130 10.21 -5.31 34.31
N ASP A 131 11.35 -5.22 34.99
CA ASP A 131 11.42 -5.33 36.44
C ASP A 131 10.34 -4.40 36.99
N ILE A 132 9.26 -5.01 37.49
CA ILE A 132 8.30 -4.29 38.29
C ILE A 132 9.09 -4.00 39.54
N ASP A 133 9.70 -2.81 39.60
CA ASP A 133 10.25 -2.28 40.83
C ASP A 133 9.08 -2.21 41.78
N GLU A 134 9.01 -3.22 42.65
CA GLU A 134 7.97 -3.38 43.65
C GLU A 134 8.11 -2.19 44.58
N VAL A 135 7.28 -1.16 44.35
CA VAL A 135 7.19 -0.04 45.27
C VAL A 135 6.63 -0.60 46.57
N VAL A 136 7.54 -1.02 47.47
CA VAL A 136 7.23 -1.32 48.86
C VAL A 136 6.81 -0.01 49.52
N VAL A 137 5.53 0.11 49.73
CA VAL A 137 4.95 1.21 50.50
C VAL A 137 5.21 0.98 51.97
#